data_7eaf3c2dc5d6297bb3b1aa314d74d8ae
#
_entry.id   7eaf3c2dc5d6297bb3b1aa314d74d8ae
#
_cell.length_a   1.000
_cell.length_b   1.000
_cell.length_c   1.000
_cell.angle_alpha   90.00
_cell.angle_beta   90.00
_cell.angle_gamma   90.00
#
_symmetry.space_group_name_H-M   'P 1'
#
loop_
_entity.id
_entity.type
_entity.pdbx_description
1 polymer ?
#
loop_
_entity_poly.entity_id
_entity_poly.type
_entity_poly.pdbx_seq_one_letter_code
_entity_poly.pdbx_strand_id
1 'polypeptide(L)'
;MAPAPDLLARYGAAVVFGWAFAVQAGVPAPAVPMLLGAGALSGSGHMDLALSIVAAMTATLGADVLWYALGRAYGLRVFETLCRFSLDPDLLVRHAKERFAAHRARYLIVAKFLPGVNPLAAGLAGVVTLRPDVFLLYAATGALLWAGAWITVGYLFSDVIALVASANDRFRTPLLIAIVAALIVYIAIKYARRRKFLEHLREARMDPVELKRRLDAGDPLVIVDLRTKLDLDTDPYRIPGAQWITPEVLRAPNHPRIAEGSEIVFYCAEPREATSARMALWASSHGYKKLHPLSGGLDAWRLAGFAVEPLRQVAPARVDVPRPDCASAPAKTDGEASSR
;
A
#
# COMPACT_ATOMS: atom_id res chain seq x y z
N MET A 1 23.32 31.20 -27.13
CA MET A 1 22.50 30.48 -26.14
C MET A 1 21.09 30.41 -26.73
N ALA A 2 20.59 29.23 -27.09
CA ALA A 2 19.20 29.08 -27.54
C ALA A 2 18.27 29.51 -26.40
N PRO A 3 17.24 30.30 -26.65
CA PRO A 3 16.34 30.74 -25.61
C PRO A 3 15.63 29.53 -24.98
N ALA A 4 15.51 29.53 -23.65
CA ALA A 4 14.92 28.45 -22.87
C ALA A 4 13.55 27.92 -23.36
N PRO A 5 12.67 28.75 -23.99
CA PRO A 5 11.42 28.29 -24.57
C PRO A 5 11.56 27.26 -25.70
N ASP A 6 12.57 27.38 -26.56
CA ASP A 6 12.77 26.43 -27.68
C ASP A 6 13.22 25.05 -27.22
N LEU A 7 13.99 24.98 -26.13
CA LEU A 7 14.41 23.72 -25.51
C LEU A 7 13.23 22.99 -24.85
N LEU A 8 12.36 23.74 -24.15
CA LEU A 8 11.16 23.18 -23.52
C LEU A 8 10.13 22.72 -24.55
N ALA A 9 9.92 23.48 -25.65
CA ALA A 9 9.05 23.06 -26.74
C ALA A 9 9.56 21.77 -27.42
N ARG A 10 10.88 21.61 -27.55
CA ARG A 10 11.49 20.47 -28.24
C ARG A 10 11.65 19.23 -27.35
N TYR A 11 11.97 19.39 -26.08
CA TYR A 11 12.30 18.31 -25.16
C TYR A 11 11.33 18.14 -24.01
N GLY A 12 10.33 19.03 -23.85
CA GLY A 12 9.43 19.05 -22.71
C GLY A 12 8.68 17.72 -22.53
N ALA A 13 8.17 17.13 -23.61
CA ALA A 13 7.49 15.84 -23.54
C ALA A 13 8.45 14.69 -23.12
N ALA A 14 9.70 14.73 -23.57
CA ALA A 14 10.72 13.75 -23.17
C ALA A 14 11.09 13.90 -21.68
N VAL A 15 11.15 15.12 -21.17
CA VAL A 15 11.36 15.39 -19.73
C VAL A 15 10.18 14.90 -18.91
N VAL A 16 8.95 15.18 -19.36
CA VAL A 16 7.72 14.66 -18.70
C VAL A 16 7.72 13.13 -18.69
N PHE A 17 8.05 12.49 -19.80
CA PHE A 17 8.18 11.04 -19.89
C PHE A 17 9.22 10.50 -18.91
N GLY A 18 10.45 10.99 -18.97
CA GLY A 18 11.55 10.51 -18.12
C GLY A 18 11.26 10.67 -16.63
N TRP A 19 10.71 11.83 -16.23
CA TRP A 19 10.35 12.09 -14.85
C TRP A 19 9.19 11.21 -14.36
N ALA A 20 8.10 11.13 -15.15
CA ALA A 20 6.96 10.30 -14.80
C ALA A 20 7.36 8.82 -14.70
N PHE A 21 8.18 8.32 -15.63
CA PHE A 21 8.71 6.96 -15.59
C PHE A 21 9.55 6.73 -14.33
N ALA A 22 10.51 7.61 -14.04
CA ALA A 22 11.39 7.46 -12.87
C ALA A 22 10.60 7.41 -11.56
N VAL A 23 9.63 8.32 -11.39
CA VAL A 23 8.79 8.36 -10.18
C VAL A 23 7.92 7.11 -10.07
N GLN A 24 7.32 6.66 -11.16
CA GLN A 24 6.50 5.45 -11.16
C GLN A 24 7.33 4.16 -11.06
N ALA A 25 8.59 4.20 -11.48
CA ALA A 25 9.54 3.11 -11.25
C ALA A 25 10.05 3.03 -9.80
N GLY A 26 9.75 4.03 -8.95
CA GLY A 26 10.02 3.97 -7.51
C GLY A 26 10.95 5.06 -6.98
N VAL A 27 11.37 6.02 -7.80
CA VAL A 27 12.14 7.18 -7.32
C VAL A 27 11.25 8.02 -6.41
N PRO A 28 11.66 8.33 -5.17
CA PRO A 28 10.85 9.09 -4.22
C PRO A 28 10.86 10.58 -4.53
N ALA A 29 10.31 10.96 -5.68
CA ALA A 29 10.21 12.33 -6.14
C ALA A 29 8.73 12.74 -6.34
N PRO A 30 8.39 14.03 -6.23
CA PRO A 30 7.02 14.49 -6.42
C PRO A 30 6.66 14.52 -7.92
N ALA A 31 5.71 13.68 -8.34
CA ALA A 31 5.24 13.66 -9.73
C ALA A 31 4.24 14.77 -10.03
N VAL A 32 3.34 15.08 -9.08
CA VAL A 32 2.23 16.01 -9.28
C VAL A 32 2.69 17.43 -9.65
N PRO A 33 3.66 18.06 -8.98
CA PRO A 33 4.16 19.37 -9.38
C PRO A 33 4.69 19.43 -10.81
N MET A 34 5.34 18.34 -11.27
CA MET A 34 5.86 18.25 -12.62
C MET A 34 4.73 18.17 -13.66
N LEU A 35 3.69 17.39 -13.39
CA LEU A 35 2.53 17.28 -14.28
C LEU A 35 1.72 18.58 -14.34
N LEU A 36 1.56 19.27 -13.19
CA LEU A 36 0.94 20.60 -13.13
C LEU A 36 1.76 21.62 -13.94
N GLY A 37 3.09 21.58 -13.79
CA GLY A 37 4.00 22.44 -14.58
C GLY A 37 3.91 22.18 -16.08
N ALA A 38 3.86 20.92 -16.50
CA ALA A 38 3.66 20.54 -17.90
C ALA A 38 2.32 21.06 -18.43
N GLY A 39 1.25 20.94 -17.64
CA GLY A 39 -0.06 21.52 -17.96
C GLY A 39 -0.02 23.04 -18.10
N ALA A 40 0.60 23.75 -17.17
CA ALA A 40 0.75 25.20 -17.22
C ALA A 40 1.55 25.68 -18.45
N LEU A 41 2.63 24.96 -18.78
CA LEU A 41 3.40 25.23 -20.01
C LEU A 41 2.58 24.96 -21.28
N SER A 42 1.68 23.98 -21.25
CA SER A 42 0.77 23.73 -22.34
C SER A 42 -0.29 24.85 -22.48
N GLY A 43 -0.82 25.36 -21.33
CA GLY A 43 -1.76 26.49 -21.32
C GLY A 43 -1.16 27.80 -21.80
N SER A 44 0.12 28.02 -21.55
CA SER A 44 0.88 29.18 -22.07
C SER A 44 1.40 28.99 -23.50
N GLY A 45 1.08 27.90 -24.18
CA GLY A 45 1.45 27.66 -25.59
C GLY A 45 2.90 27.20 -25.82
N HIS A 46 3.64 26.85 -24.73
CA HIS A 46 5.03 26.38 -24.84
C HIS A 46 5.15 24.88 -25.02
N MET A 47 4.10 24.10 -24.78
CA MET A 47 4.05 22.65 -24.98
C MET A 47 2.70 22.22 -25.55
N ASP A 48 2.69 21.12 -26.27
CA ASP A 48 1.44 20.48 -26.71
C ASP A 48 0.80 19.69 -25.56
N LEU A 49 -0.48 19.95 -25.29
CA LEU A 49 -1.24 19.33 -24.20
C LEU A 49 -1.39 17.82 -24.41
N ALA A 50 -1.78 17.42 -25.63
CA ALA A 50 -2.02 16.02 -25.95
C ALA A 50 -0.73 15.21 -25.89
N LEU A 51 0.36 15.76 -26.42
CA LEU A 51 1.68 15.13 -26.37
C LEU A 51 2.17 14.96 -24.93
N SER A 52 1.94 15.95 -24.06
CA SER A 52 2.29 15.89 -22.64
C SER A 52 1.52 14.79 -21.89
N ILE A 53 0.21 14.67 -22.16
CA ILE A 53 -0.64 13.61 -21.59
C ILE A 53 -0.19 12.23 -22.07
N VAL A 54 0.05 12.07 -23.38
CA VAL A 54 0.50 10.80 -23.98
C VAL A 54 1.86 10.40 -23.43
N ALA A 55 2.79 11.33 -23.30
CA ALA A 55 4.13 11.09 -22.75
C ALA A 55 4.05 10.61 -21.29
N ALA A 56 3.28 11.30 -20.45
CA ALA A 56 3.08 10.90 -19.05
C ALA A 56 2.35 9.55 -18.92
N MET A 57 1.33 9.33 -19.73
CA MET A 57 0.56 8.07 -19.76
C MET A 57 1.44 6.88 -20.15
N THR A 58 2.19 7.01 -21.25
CA THR A 58 3.05 5.93 -21.76
C THR A 58 4.21 5.63 -20.81
N ALA A 59 4.80 6.66 -20.20
CA ALA A 59 5.81 6.52 -19.16
C ALA A 59 5.29 5.74 -17.95
N THR A 60 4.11 6.14 -17.46
CA THR A 60 3.46 5.51 -16.32
C THR A 60 3.10 4.05 -16.61
N LEU A 61 2.52 3.79 -17.79
CA LEU A 61 2.17 2.44 -18.22
C LEU A 61 3.41 1.55 -18.39
N GLY A 62 4.51 2.09 -18.94
CA GLY A 62 5.79 1.38 -19.05
C GLY A 62 6.33 0.95 -17.68
N ALA A 63 6.28 1.83 -16.69
CA ALA A 63 6.67 1.49 -15.32
C ALA A 63 5.75 0.44 -14.68
N ASP A 64 4.42 0.50 -14.93
CA ASP A 64 3.48 -0.50 -14.46
C ASP A 64 3.75 -1.89 -15.06
N VAL A 65 4.01 -1.94 -16.37
CA VAL A 65 4.37 -3.19 -17.06
C VAL A 65 5.65 -3.78 -16.49
N LEU A 66 6.64 -2.95 -16.20
CA LEU A 66 7.87 -3.39 -15.53
C LEU A 66 7.55 -4.04 -14.16
N TRP A 67 6.77 -3.38 -13.30
CA TRP A 67 6.40 -3.91 -11.99
C TRP A 67 5.53 -5.16 -12.08
N TYR A 68 4.60 -5.21 -13.04
CA TYR A 68 3.80 -6.39 -13.32
C TYR A 68 4.67 -7.59 -13.73
N ALA A 69 5.62 -7.38 -14.63
CA ALA A 69 6.54 -8.43 -15.08
C ALA A 69 7.44 -8.91 -13.93
N LEU A 70 7.97 -7.99 -13.12
CA LEU A 70 8.77 -8.34 -11.93
C LEU A 70 7.93 -9.11 -10.89
N GLY A 71 6.69 -8.69 -10.63
CA GLY A 71 5.77 -9.40 -9.75
C GLY A 71 5.46 -10.81 -10.23
N ARG A 72 5.27 -10.98 -11.54
CA ARG A 72 5.02 -12.28 -12.17
C ARG A 72 6.24 -13.21 -12.13
N ALA A 73 7.45 -12.67 -12.28
CA ALA A 73 8.70 -13.43 -12.32
C ALA A 73 9.21 -13.82 -10.93
N TYR A 74 9.14 -12.88 -9.98
CA TYR A 74 9.76 -13.01 -8.65
C TYR A 74 8.75 -13.15 -7.50
N GLY A 75 7.46 -13.09 -7.80
CA GLY A 75 6.41 -13.23 -6.78
C GLY A 75 6.47 -12.12 -5.72
N LEU A 76 6.19 -12.48 -4.47
CA LEU A 76 6.18 -11.53 -3.35
C LEU A 76 7.57 -10.97 -3.00
N ARG A 77 8.66 -11.61 -3.44
CA ARG A 77 10.04 -11.15 -3.20
C ARG A 77 10.33 -9.77 -3.81
N VAL A 78 9.60 -9.39 -4.85
CA VAL A 78 9.75 -8.07 -5.49
C VAL A 78 9.47 -6.94 -4.50
N PHE A 79 8.61 -7.19 -3.51
CA PHE A 79 8.27 -6.18 -2.50
C PHE A 79 9.39 -5.92 -1.48
N GLU A 80 10.32 -6.85 -1.29
CA GLU A 80 11.50 -6.63 -0.45
C GLU A 80 12.35 -5.48 -0.99
N THR A 81 12.48 -5.40 -2.30
CA THR A 81 13.22 -4.32 -2.97
C THR A 81 12.49 -2.98 -2.87
N LEU A 82 11.17 -2.96 -3.10
CA LEU A 82 10.34 -1.76 -2.92
C LEU A 82 10.34 -1.25 -1.48
N CYS A 83 10.38 -2.18 -0.52
CA CYS A 83 10.41 -1.86 0.90
C CYS A 83 11.68 -1.10 1.32
N ARG A 84 12.79 -1.19 0.58
CA ARG A 84 14.01 -0.44 0.89
C ARG A 84 13.82 1.07 0.72
N PHE A 85 12.98 1.48 -0.21
CA PHE A 85 12.76 2.90 -0.58
C PHE A 85 11.53 3.52 0.07
N SER A 86 10.63 2.74 0.67
CA SER A 86 9.41 3.27 1.28
C SER A 86 9.60 3.66 2.75
N LEU A 87 8.92 4.73 3.17
CA LEU A 87 8.94 5.20 4.58
C LEU A 87 8.14 4.29 5.53
N ASP A 88 7.12 3.56 5.01
CA ASP A 88 6.28 2.62 5.76
C ASP A 88 5.92 1.41 4.86
N PRO A 89 6.91 0.58 4.52
CA PRO A 89 6.75 -0.45 3.49
C PRO A 89 5.69 -1.50 3.87
N ASP A 90 5.74 -1.98 5.10
CA ASP A 90 4.93 -3.13 5.54
C ASP A 90 3.44 -2.79 5.60
N LEU A 91 3.11 -1.57 6.06
CA LEU A 91 1.73 -1.09 6.07
C LEU A 91 1.18 -0.89 4.65
N LEU A 92 2.02 -0.32 3.76
CA LEU A 92 1.63 -0.10 2.36
C LEU A 92 1.43 -1.42 1.62
N VAL A 93 2.35 -2.37 1.79
CA VAL A 93 2.24 -3.71 1.18
C VAL A 93 0.98 -4.42 1.68
N ARG A 94 0.73 -4.40 2.99
CA ARG A 94 -0.45 -5.02 3.57
C ARG A 94 -1.74 -4.40 3.03
N HIS A 95 -1.89 -3.08 3.11
CA HIS A 95 -3.08 -2.40 2.59
C HIS A 95 -3.26 -2.62 1.08
N ALA A 96 -2.17 -2.65 0.31
CA ALA A 96 -2.23 -2.95 -1.10
C ALA A 96 -2.75 -4.38 -1.35
N LYS A 97 -2.26 -5.38 -0.61
CA LYS A 97 -2.71 -6.78 -0.69
C LYS A 97 -4.20 -6.90 -0.36
N GLU A 98 -4.65 -6.32 0.74
CA GLU A 98 -6.06 -6.36 1.18
C GLU A 98 -7.00 -5.69 0.16
N ARG A 99 -6.64 -4.48 -0.29
CA ARG A 99 -7.42 -3.74 -1.29
C ARG A 99 -7.42 -4.44 -2.64
N PHE A 100 -6.30 -5.01 -3.05
CA PHE A 100 -6.20 -5.77 -4.29
C PHE A 100 -7.05 -7.05 -4.22
N ALA A 101 -7.05 -7.77 -3.12
CA ALA A 101 -7.88 -8.96 -2.90
C ALA A 101 -9.37 -8.62 -2.99
N ALA A 102 -9.80 -7.45 -2.47
CA ALA A 102 -11.19 -7.00 -2.51
C ALA A 102 -11.65 -6.51 -3.90
N HIS A 103 -10.80 -5.77 -4.62
CA HIS A 103 -11.19 -5.03 -5.82
C HIS A 103 -10.49 -5.48 -7.11
N ARG A 104 -9.51 -6.41 -7.00
CA ARG A 104 -8.73 -6.95 -8.14
C ARG A 104 -8.24 -5.86 -9.10
N ALA A 105 -8.53 -6.00 -10.40
CA ALA A 105 -8.06 -5.08 -11.44
C ALA A 105 -8.48 -3.61 -11.24
N ARG A 106 -9.68 -3.37 -10.68
CA ARG A 106 -10.19 -1.99 -10.45
C ARG A 106 -9.30 -1.19 -9.49
N TYR A 107 -8.60 -1.88 -8.59
CA TYR A 107 -7.68 -1.22 -7.66
C TYR A 107 -6.51 -0.53 -8.38
N LEU A 108 -6.10 -1.00 -9.56
CA LEU A 108 -5.04 -0.38 -10.37
C LEU A 108 -5.34 1.08 -10.73
N ILE A 109 -6.62 1.43 -10.95
CA ILE A 109 -7.01 2.82 -11.23
C ILE A 109 -6.82 3.69 -9.99
N VAL A 110 -7.34 3.24 -8.84
CA VAL A 110 -7.31 4.01 -7.58
C VAL A 110 -5.90 4.12 -7.02
N ALA A 111 -5.10 3.06 -7.15
CA ALA A 111 -3.72 3.02 -6.66
C ALA A 111 -2.83 4.12 -7.23
N LYS A 112 -3.13 4.64 -8.42
CA LYS A 112 -2.39 5.74 -9.05
C LYS A 112 -2.48 7.07 -8.31
N PHE A 113 -3.59 7.29 -7.63
CA PHE A 113 -3.81 8.49 -6.83
C PHE A 113 -3.25 8.40 -5.41
N LEU A 114 -2.79 7.20 -5.00
CA LEU A 114 -2.22 6.95 -3.68
C LEU A 114 -0.68 6.93 -3.75
N PRO A 115 0.00 7.86 -3.05
CA PRO A 115 1.46 7.94 -3.09
C PRO A 115 2.13 6.63 -2.64
N GLY A 116 3.05 6.09 -3.46
CA GLY A 116 3.82 4.89 -3.16
C GLY A 116 3.06 3.57 -3.30
N VAL A 117 1.77 3.58 -3.61
CA VAL A 117 0.94 2.38 -3.75
C VAL A 117 0.95 1.81 -5.17
N ASN A 118 1.16 2.66 -6.18
CA ASN A 118 1.08 2.24 -7.58
C ASN A 118 2.05 1.09 -7.94
N PRO A 119 3.35 1.14 -7.63
CA PRO A 119 4.26 0.03 -7.90
C PRO A 119 3.83 -1.28 -7.21
N LEU A 120 3.28 -1.18 -6.00
CA LEU A 120 2.77 -2.33 -5.26
C LEU A 120 1.56 -2.94 -5.92
N ALA A 121 0.59 -2.12 -6.38
CA ALA A 121 -0.61 -2.61 -7.06
C ALA A 121 -0.28 -3.29 -8.39
N ALA A 122 0.62 -2.71 -9.20
CA ALA A 122 1.08 -3.29 -10.45
C ALA A 122 1.85 -4.61 -10.22
N GLY A 123 2.75 -4.64 -9.23
CA GLY A 123 3.46 -5.86 -8.83
C GLY A 123 2.54 -6.96 -8.33
N LEU A 124 1.54 -6.63 -7.49
CA LEU A 124 0.54 -7.58 -7.00
C LEU A 124 -0.30 -8.18 -8.14
N ALA A 125 -0.66 -7.37 -9.14
CA ALA A 125 -1.34 -7.88 -10.33
C ALA A 125 -0.52 -8.96 -11.05
N GLY A 126 0.81 -8.80 -11.07
CA GLY A 126 1.74 -9.81 -11.57
C GLY A 126 1.80 -11.07 -10.70
N VAL A 127 1.90 -10.91 -9.38
CA VAL A 127 1.93 -12.02 -8.40
C VAL A 127 0.69 -12.90 -8.50
N VAL A 128 -0.50 -12.30 -8.57
CA VAL A 128 -1.76 -13.05 -8.71
C VAL A 128 -2.04 -13.49 -10.15
N THR A 129 -1.07 -13.34 -11.05
CA THR A 129 -1.15 -13.75 -12.46
C THR A 129 -2.41 -13.22 -13.17
N LEU A 130 -2.76 -11.95 -12.90
CA LEU A 130 -3.86 -11.29 -13.59
C LEU A 130 -3.63 -11.36 -15.11
N ARG A 131 -4.68 -11.59 -15.89
CA ARG A 131 -4.58 -11.64 -17.35
C ARG A 131 -3.97 -10.34 -17.90
N PRO A 132 -2.97 -10.40 -18.81
CA PRO A 132 -2.26 -9.21 -19.30
C PRO A 132 -3.17 -8.18 -19.97
N ASP A 133 -4.18 -8.64 -20.72
CA ASP A 133 -5.18 -7.78 -21.37
C ASP A 133 -5.98 -6.95 -20.36
N VAL A 134 -6.46 -7.60 -19.30
CA VAL A 134 -7.19 -6.95 -18.21
C VAL A 134 -6.27 -5.99 -17.46
N PHE A 135 -5.04 -6.41 -17.16
CA PHE A 135 -4.06 -5.55 -16.51
C PHE A 135 -3.80 -4.28 -17.32
N LEU A 136 -3.48 -4.41 -18.63
CA LEU A 136 -3.19 -3.29 -19.51
C LEU A 136 -4.38 -2.32 -19.62
N LEU A 137 -5.60 -2.84 -19.73
CA LEU A 137 -6.81 -2.01 -19.81
C LEU A 137 -6.96 -1.13 -18.56
N TYR A 138 -6.90 -1.71 -17.36
CA TYR A 138 -7.07 -0.97 -16.12
C TYR A 138 -5.87 -0.07 -15.79
N ALA A 139 -4.64 -0.51 -16.08
CA ALA A 139 -3.44 0.29 -15.90
C ALA A 139 -3.41 1.49 -16.85
N ALA A 140 -3.74 1.31 -18.13
CA ALA A 140 -3.82 2.39 -19.12
C ALA A 140 -4.93 3.38 -18.78
N THR A 141 -6.13 2.90 -18.40
CA THR A 141 -7.23 3.77 -17.94
C THR A 141 -6.81 4.59 -16.73
N GLY A 142 -6.17 3.95 -15.73
CA GLY A 142 -5.67 4.64 -14.54
C GLY A 142 -4.58 5.65 -14.87
N ALA A 143 -3.65 5.32 -15.79
CA ALA A 143 -2.59 6.22 -16.23
C ALA A 143 -3.14 7.45 -16.94
N LEU A 144 -4.11 7.25 -17.85
CA LEU A 144 -4.79 8.34 -18.57
C LEU A 144 -5.53 9.26 -17.59
N LEU A 145 -6.33 8.70 -16.70
CA LEU A 145 -7.06 9.50 -15.72
C LEU A 145 -6.14 10.29 -14.80
N TRP A 146 -5.06 9.67 -14.32
CA TRP A 146 -4.12 10.30 -13.41
C TRP A 146 -3.30 11.39 -14.10
N ALA A 147 -2.66 11.09 -15.23
CA ALA A 147 -1.87 12.06 -15.99
C ALA A 147 -2.76 13.16 -16.58
N GLY A 148 -3.90 12.78 -17.18
CA GLY A 148 -4.86 13.72 -17.74
C GLY A 148 -5.42 14.67 -16.70
N ALA A 149 -5.82 14.19 -15.51
CA ALA A 149 -6.33 15.04 -14.46
C ALA A 149 -5.33 16.10 -14.02
N TRP A 150 -4.09 15.71 -13.68
CA TRP A 150 -3.09 16.66 -13.18
C TRP A 150 -2.60 17.63 -14.25
N ILE A 151 -2.39 17.16 -15.49
CA ILE A 151 -1.97 18.03 -16.60
C ILE A 151 -3.10 18.98 -16.97
N THR A 152 -4.36 18.53 -17.03
CA THR A 152 -5.52 19.41 -17.32
C THR A 152 -5.72 20.44 -16.22
N VAL A 153 -5.57 20.09 -14.95
CA VAL A 153 -5.61 21.07 -13.86
C VAL A 153 -4.52 22.11 -14.06
N GLY A 154 -3.28 21.69 -14.34
CA GLY A 154 -2.19 22.65 -14.65
C GLY A 154 -2.50 23.56 -15.84
N TYR A 155 -3.12 23.01 -16.89
CA TYR A 155 -3.55 23.77 -18.07
C TYR A 155 -4.61 24.82 -17.74
N LEU A 156 -5.68 24.43 -17.01
CA LEU A 156 -6.75 25.34 -16.62
C LEU A 156 -6.31 26.46 -15.68
N PHE A 157 -5.29 26.20 -14.86
CA PHE A 157 -4.74 27.18 -13.92
C PHE A 157 -3.43 27.79 -14.41
N SER A 158 -3.14 27.75 -15.73
CA SER A 158 -1.90 28.28 -16.31
C SER A 158 -1.65 29.73 -15.95
N ASP A 159 -2.68 30.61 -16.02
CA ASP A 159 -2.56 32.01 -15.71
C ASP A 159 -2.26 32.27 -14.22
N VAL A 160 -2.88 31.49 -13.33
CA VAL A 160 -2.61 31.58 -11.89
C VAL A 160 -1.19 31.09 -11.58
N ILE A 161 -0.76 30.00 -12.21
CA ILE A 161 0.59 29.45 -12.05
C ILE A 161 1.63 30.44 -12.60
N ALA A 162 1.37 31.07 -13.75
CA ALA A 162 2.22 32.11 -14.33
C ALA A 162 2.30 33.35 -13.42
N LEU A 163 1.17 33.78 -12.83
CA LEU A 163 1.12 34.87 -11.86
C LEU A 163 1.98 34.56 -10.63
N VAL A 164 1.87 33.36 -10.07
CA VAL A 164 2.68 32.92 -8.94
C VAL A 164 4.16 32.79 -9.32
N ALA A 165 4.45 32.30 -10.53
CA ALA A 165 5.81 32.18 -11.04
C ALA A 165 6.46 33.55 -11.32
N SER A 166 5.69 34.54 -11.73
CA SER A 166 6.14 35.94 -11.96
C SER A 166 6.15 36.80 -10.69
N ALA A 167 5.55 36.30 -9.59
CA ALA A 167 5.60 36.98 -8.31
C ALA A 167 7.06 37.16 -7.87
N ASN A 168 7.35 38.38 -7.44
CA ASN A 168 8.69 38.90 -7.15
C ASN A 168 9.62 37.83 -6.51
N ASP A 169 10.82 37.67 -7.06
CA ASP A 169 11.85 36.71 -6.60
C ASP A 169 12.14 36.79 -5.09
N ARG A 170 11.84 37.92 -4.49
CA ARG A 170 11.96 38.17 -3.04
C ARG A 170 11.07 37.22 -2.18
N PHE A 171 9.93 36.76 -2.70
CA PHE A 171 9.00 35.88 -1.99
C PHE A 171 9.06 34.42 -2.49
N ARG A 172 9.37 34.21 -3.77
CA ARG A 172 9.43 32.86 -4.39
C ARG A 172 10.54 32.03 -3.78
N THR A 173 11.75 32.58 -3.69
CA THR A 173 12.91 31.82 -3.17
C THR A 173 12.73 31.40 -1.71
N PRO A 174 12.35 32.30 -0.76
CA PRO A 174 12.13 31.89 0.63
C PRO A 174 10.94 30.92 0.79
N LEU A 175 9.88 31.06 -0.02
CA LEU A 175 8.76 30.13 0.01
C LEU A 175 9.16 28.71 -0.47
N LEU A 176 9.92 28.60 -1.56
CA LEU A 176 10.48 27.33 -2.02
C LEU A 176 11.40 26.71 -0.96
N ILE A 177 12.28 27.48 -0.37
CA ILE A 177 13.17 27.03 0.72
C ILE A 177 12.33 26.54 1.90
N ALA A 178 11.28 27.27 2.30
CA ALA A 178 10.42 26.90 3.41
C ALA A 178 9.67 25.58 3.12
N ILE A 179 9.16 25.36 1.90
CA ILE A 179 8.49 24.12 1.50
C ILE A 179 9.47 22.95 1.52
N VAL A 180 10.68 23.12 0.95
CA VAL A 180 11.72 22.08 0.94
C VAL A 180 12.18 21.76 2.37
N ALA A 181 12.40 22.78 3.19
CA ALA A 181 12.78 22.61 4.60
C ALA A 181 11.67 21.87 5.39
N ALA A 182 10.40 22.26 5.21
CA ALA A 182 9.28 21.59 5.84
C ALA A 182 9.18 20.11 5.42
N LEU A 183 9.41 19.81 4.14
CA LEU A 183 9.44 18.44 3.62
C LEU A 183 10.59 17.63 4.23
N ILE A 184 11.80 18.20 4.31
CA ILE A 184 12.96 17.57 4.94
C ILE A 184 12.68 17.27 6.41
N VAL A 185 12.15 18.25 7.15
CA VAL A 185 11.79 18.11 8.57
C VAL A 185 10.71 17.03 8.74
N TYR A 186 9.68 17.02 7.90
CA TYR A 186 8.65 15.98 7.91
C TYR A 186 9.24 14.58 7.71
N ILE A 187 10.12 14.42 6.70
CA ILE A 187 10.79 13.16 6.41
C ILE A 187 11.68 12.75 7.59
N ALA A 188 12.45 13.69 8.15
CA ALA A 188 13.35 13.42 9.28
C ALA A 188 12.57 12.98 10.53
N ILE A 189 11.46 13.67 10.87
CA ILE A 189 10.59 13.29 11.99
C ILE A 189 10.00 11.90 11.77
N LYS A 190 9.51 11.62 10.56
CA LYS A 190 8.94 10.32 10.22
C LYS A 190 9.99 9.21 10.32
N TYR A 191 11.21 9.46 9.84
CA TYR A 191 12.33 8.52 9.94
C TYR A 191 12.76 8.29 11.41
N ALA A 192 12.88 9.35 12.21
CA ALA A 192 13.23 9.24 13.62
C ALA A 192 12.20 8.47 14.44
N ARG A 193 10.89 8.73 14.21
CA ARG A 193 9.80 7.98 14.84
C ARG A 193 9.86 6.50 14.48
N ARG A 194 10.15 6.19 13.20
CA ARG A 194 10.29 4.81 12.73
C ARG A 194 11.47 4.11 13.38
N ARG A 195 12.62 4.79 13.47
CA ARG A 195 13.83 4.22 14.09
C ARG A 195 13.60 3.87 15.56
N LYS A 196 13.03 4.79 16.33
CA LYS A 196 12.66 4.53 17.75
C LYS A 196 11.68 3.38 17.89
N PHE A 197 10.71 3.28 16.99
CA PHE A 197 9.75 2.17 16.95
C PHE A 197 10.44 0.83 16.72
N LEU A 198 11.37 0.74 15.76
CA LEU A 198 12.10 -0.49 15.46
C LEU A 198 13.08 -0.90 16.59
N GLU A 199 13.66 0.05 17.31
CA GLU A 199 14.54 -0.21 18.46
C GLU A 199 13.76 -0.85 19.61
N HIS A 200 12.60 -0.33 20.00
CA HIS A 200 11.74 -0.92 21.04
C HIS A 200 11.26 -2.35 20.72
N LEU A 201 11.14 -2.67 19.43
CA LEU A 201 10.68 -3.98 19.00
C LEU A 201 11.78 -5.05 19.00
N ARG A 202 13.05 -4.64 18.91
CA ARG A 202 14.19 -5.57 18.93
C ARG A 202 14.32 -6.29 20.27
N GLU A 203 13.96 -5.63 21.36
CA GLU A 203 14.10 -6.16 22.72
C GLU A 203 13.05 -7.21 23.08
N ALA A 204 11.89 -7.22 22.41
CA ALA A 204 10.77 -8.11 22.70
C ALA A 204 10.67 -9.32 21.76
N ARG A 205 11.59 -9.50 20.82
CA ARG A 205 11.53 -10.58 19.81
C ARG A 205 11.84 -11.93 20.40
N MET A 206 11.11 -12.95 19.97
CA MET A 206 11.40 -14.35 20.26
C MET A 206 12.09 -15.01 19.06
N ASP A 207 13.15 -15.76 19.32
CA ASP A 207 13.84 -16.57 18.31
C ASP A 207 13.02 -17.83 17.99
N PRO A 208 13.00 -18.33 16.73
CA PRO A 208 12.32 -19.56 16.36
C PRO A 208 12.78 -20.79 17.17
N VAL A 209 14.05 -20.87 17.49
CA VAL A 209 14.61 -21.98 18.30
C VAL A 209 14.09 -21.93 19.74
N GLU A 210 13.99 -20.74 20.32
CA GLU A 210 13.42 -20.55 21.65
C GLU A 210 11.92 -20.85 21.67
N LEU A 211 11.17 -20.42 20.62
CA LEU A 211 9.76 -20.76 20.49
C LEU A 211 9.58 -22.29 20.43
N LYS A 212 10.39 -22.99 19.62
CA LYS A 212 10.32 -24.45 19.50
C LYS A 212 10.61 -25.13 20.84
N ARG A 213 11.67 -24.71 21.54
CA ARG A 213 12.02 -25.24 22.85
C ARG A 213 10.89 -25.12 23.86
N ARG A 214 10.20 -23.97 23.88
CA ARG A 214 9.12 -23.69 24.81
C ARG A 214 7.84 -24.46 24.45
N LEU A 215 7.56 -24.63 23.15
CA LEU A 215 6.47 -25.49 22.69
C LEU A 215 6.69 -26.96 23.07
N ASP A 216 7.91 -27.46 22.93
CA ASP A 216 8.27 -28.82 23.33
C ASP A 216 8.23 -29.04 24.86
N ALA A 217 8.47 -27.97 25.62
CA ALA A 217 8.32 -27.97 27.08
C ALA A 217 6.85 -27.94 27.55
N GLY A 218 5.91 -27.70 26.62
CA GLY A 218 4.49 -27.60 26.94
C GLY A 218 4.08 -26.27 27.57
N ASP A 219 4.87 -25.19 27.40
CA ASP A 219 4.56 -23.86 27.88
C ASP A 219 3.21 -23.37 27.28
N PRO A 220 2.34 -22.71 28.05
CA PRO A 220 1.07 -22.20 27.56
C PRO A 220 1.26 -20.96 26.68
N LEU A 221 1.65 -21.16 25.42
CA LEU A 221 1.87 -20.13 24.41
C LEU A 221 0.72 -20.10 23.42
N VAL A 222 0.26 -18.91 23.06
CA VAL A 222 -0.70 -18.69 21.98
C VAL A 222 0.05 -18.13 20.77
N ILE A 223 0.10 -18.89 19.69
CA ILE A 223 0.74 -18.45 18.44
C ILE A 223 -0.34 -17.86 17.53
N VAL A 224 -0.11 -16.63 17.07
CA VAL A 224 -1.05 -15.90 16.20
C VAL A 224 -0.41 -15.63 14.85
N ASP A 225 -1.03 -16.16 13.81
CA ASP A 225 -0.68 -15.89 12.42
C ASP A 225 -1.42 -14.64 11.93
N LEU A 226 -0.67 -13.59 11.66
CA LEU A 226 -1.19 -12.29 11.22
C LEU A 226 -1.16 -12.11 9.69
N ARG A 227 -0.85 -13.16 8.93
CA ARG A 227 -0.75 -13.10 7.47
C ARG A 227 -2.08 -12.74 6.82
N THR A 228 -2.01 -12.08 5.66
CA THR A 228 -3.19 -11.81 4.84
C THR A 228 -3.71 -13.08 4.17
N LYS A 229 -4.98 -13.07 3.73
CA LYS A 229 -5.53 -14.18 2.94
C LYS A 229 -4.67 -14.47 1.70
N LEU A 230 -4.15 -13.45 1.03
CA LEU A 230 -3.30 -13.63 -0.15
C LEU A 230 -1.97 -14.33 0.20
N ASP A 231 -1.39 -14.05 1.37
CA ASP A 231 -0.19 -14.75 1.84
C ASP A 231 -0.50 -16.24 2.08
N LEU A 232 -1.66 -16.55 2.66
CA LEU A 232 -2.09 -17.93 2.89
C LEU A 232 -2.43 -18.68 1.60
N ASP A 233 -3.04 -18.00 0.63
CA ASP A 233 -3.34 -18.58 -0.68
C ASP A 233 -2.04 -18.89 -1.46
N THR A 234 -0.98 -18.11 -1.22
CA THR A 234 0.34 -18.30 -1.84
C THR A 234 1.18 -19.35 -1.10
N ASP A 235 1.10 -19.39 0.22
CA ASP A 235 1.82 -20.30 1.09
C ASP A 235 0.88 -20.87 2.17
N PRO A 236 0.20 -22.02 1.90
CA PRO A 236 -0.84 -22.59 2.77
C PRO A 236 -0.28 -23.38 3.95
N TYR A 237 0.89 -23.05 4.44
CA TYR A 237 1.49 -23.69 5.62
C TYR A 237 1.59 -22.72 6.77
N ARG A 238 1.53 -23.21 8.01
CA ARG A 238 1.67 -22.42 9.24
C ARG A 238 2.53 -23.12 10.29
N ILE A 239 2.92 -22.39 11.33
CA ILE A 239 3.54 -22.99 12.52
C ILE A 239 2.49 -23.86 13.22
N PRO A 240 2.84 -25.09 13.66
CA PRO A 240 1.91 -25.99 14.34
C PRO A 240 1.21 -25.32 15.53
N GLY A 241 -0.12 -25.48 15.59
CA GLY A 241 -0.94 -24.86 16.64
C GLY A 241 -1.21 -23.36 16.49
N ALA A 242 -0.71 -22.70 15.44
CA ALA A 242 -0.96 -21.27 15.23
C ALA A 242 -2.43 -20.99 14.86
N GLN A 243 -3.00 -19.94 15.41
CA GLN A 243 -4.33 -19.44 15.09
C GLN A 243 -4.22 -18.31 14.05
N TRP A 244 -4.93 -18.42 12.94
CA TRP A 244 -4.98 -17.35 11.96
C TRP A 244 -5.97 -16.28 12.39
N ILE A 245 -5.45 -15.13 12.79
CA ILE A 245 -6.25 -13.98 13.22
C ILE A 245 -5.67 -12.73 12.55
N THR A 246 -6.43 -12.14 11.65
CA THR A 246 -5.96 -10.91 10.99
C THR A 246 -5.98 -9.73 11.98
N PRO A 247 -5.12 -8.70 11.81
CA PRO A 247 -5.09 -7.53 12.68
C PRO A 247 -6.44 -6.80 12.78
N GLU A 248 -7.27 -6.87 11.73
CA GLU A 248 -8.61 -6.26 11.72
C GLU A 248 -9.55 -7.00 12.66
N VAL A 249 -9.52 -8.35 12.61
CA VAL A 249 -10.30 -9.22 13.51
C VAL A 249 -9.83 -9.03 14.95
N LEU A 250 -8.52 -8.97 15.18
CA LEU A 250 -7.95 -8.81 16.52
C LEU A 250 -8.30 -7.44 17.15
N ARG A 251 -8.48 -6.38 16.32
CA ARG A 251 -8.90 -5.03 16.77
C ARG A 251 -10.39 -4.85 16.89
N ALA A 252 -11.20 -5.79 16.41
CA ALA A 252 -12.64 -5.70 16.48
C ALA A 252 -13.14 -5.79 17.94
N PRO A 253 -14.22 -5.10 18.33
CA PRO A 253 -14.76 -5.16 19.70
C PRO A 253 -15.11 -6.57 20.18
N ASN A 254 -15.46 -7.47 19.23
CA ASN A 254 -15.83 -8.85 19.47
C ASN A 254 -14.75 -9.84 19.01
N HIS A 255 -13.47 -9.48 19.15
CA HIS A 255 -12.39 -10.39 18.78
C HIS A 255 -12.41 -11.69 19.62
N PRO A 256 -11.91 -12.81 19.06
CA PRO A 256 -11.72 -14.03 19.85
C PRO A 256 -10.88 -13.68 21.09
N ARG A 257 -11.41 -13.90 22.27
CA ARG A 257 -10.69 -13.59 23.51
C ARG A 257 -9.50 -14.54 23.61
N ILE A 258 -8.31 -13.99 23.44
CA ILE A 258 -7.10 -14.66 23.89
C ILE A 258 -7.14 -14.57 25.40
N ALA A 259 -7.03 -15.70 26.11
CA ALA A 259 -7.17 -15.74 27.57
C ALA A 259 -6.24 -14.71 28.22
N GLU A 260 -6.76 -13.92 29.16
CA GLU A 260 -5.98 -12.93 29.89
C GLU A 260 -4.83 -13.62 30.63
N GLY A 261 -3.62 -13.07 30.49
CA GLY A 261 -2.43 -13.65 31.10
C GLY A 261 -1.67 -14.64 30.19
N SER A 262 -2.22 -15.02 29.03
CA SER A 262 -1.49 -15.83 28.06
C SER A 262 -0.28 -15.09 27.49
N GLU A 263 0.77 -15.84 27.21
CA GLU A 263 1.91 -15.35 26.45
C GLU A 263 1.63 -15.54 24.96
N ILE A 264 1.74 -14.46 24.19
CA ILE A 264 1.33 -14.45 22.78
C ILE A 264 2.54 -14.23 21.90
N VAL A 265 2.70 -15.10 20.90
CA VAL A 265 3.71 -14.98 19.87
C VAL A 265 3.03 -14.61 18.56
N PHE A 266 3.39 -13.46 18.00
CA PHE A 266 2.87 -12.99 16.73
C PHE A 266 3.87 -13.24 15.60
N TYR A 267 3.40 -13.73 14.45
CA TYR A 267 4.20 -13.74 13.23
C TYR A 267 3.41 -13.28 12.00
N CYS A 268 4.14 -12.82 10.98
CA CYS A 268 3.59 -12.31 9.72
C CYS A 268 4.51 -12.70 8.54
N ALA A 269 4.12 -12.32 7.33
CA ALA A 269 4.90 -12.56 6.11
C ALA A 269 5.71 -11.32 5.66
N GLU A 270 5.67 -10.21 6.40
CA GLU A 270 6.42 -9.01 6.01
C GLU A 270 7.91 -9.16 6.37
N PRO A 271 8.83 -8.70 5.46
CA PRO A 271 10.28 -8.88 5.61
C PRO A 271 10.90 -8.27 6.88
N ARG A 272 10.21 -7.35 7.53
CA ARG A 272 10.66 -6.65 8.75
C ARG A 272 9.75 -6.85 9.94
N GLU A 273 8.82 -7.78 9.86
CA GLU A 273 7.91 -8.16 10.95
C GLU A 273 7.10 -6.98 11.53
N ALA A 274 6.89 -5.91 10.75
CA ALA A 274 6.30 -4.69 11.26
C ALA A 274 4.83 -4.88 11.69
N THR A 275 4.09 -5.79 11.07
CA THR A 275 2.72 -6.10 11.46
C THR A 275 2.68 -6.85 12.78
N SER A 276 3.52 -7.88 13.00
CA SER A 276 3.59 -8.62 14.27
C SER A 276 3.98 -7.70 15.41
N ALA A 277 4.94 -6.84 15.15
CA ALA A 277 5.43 -5.83 16.07
C ALA A 277 4.38 -4.77 16.46
N ARG A 278 3.63 -4.25 15.47
CA ARG A 278 2.51 -3.30 15.73
C ARG A 278 1.38 -3.94 16.50
N MET A 279 1.08 -5.21 16.21
CA MET A 279 0.05 -5.94 16.96
C MET A 279 0.47 -6.21 18.38
N ALA A 280 1.76 -6.50 18.62
CA ALA A 280 2.30 -6.60 19.98
C ALA A 280 2.13 -5.28 20.77
N LEU A 281 2.45 -4.13 20.16
CA LEU A 281 2.25 -2.81 20.79
C LEU A 281 0.76 -2.51 21.05
N TRP A 282 -0.09 -2.79 20.06
CA TRP A 282 -1.53 -2.60 20.22
C TRP A 282 -2.06 -3.48 21.35
N ALA A 283 -1.71 -4.75 21.39
CA ALA A 283 -2.12 -5.68 22.44
C ALA A 283 -1.59 -5.25 23.82
N SER A 284 -0.34 -4.74 23.90
CA SER A 284 0.22 -4.17 25.12
C SER A 284 -0.62 -3.02 25.67
N SER A 285 -1.09 -2.13 24.79
CA SER A 285 -1.98 -1.03 25.20
C SER A 285 -3.39 -1.48 25.63
N HIS A 286 -3.77 -2.73 25.34
CA HIS A 286 -5.05 -3.35 25.69
C HIS A 286 -4.91 -4.39 26.84
N GLY A 287 -3.82 -4.33 27.61
CA GLY A 287 -3.67 -5.11 28.86
C GLY A 287 -2.93 -6.45 28.72
N TYR A 288 -2.55 -6.86 27.52
CA TYR A 288 -1.72 -8.04 27.33
C TYR A 288 -0.26 -7.72 27.65
N LYS A 289 0.39 -8.51 28.52
CA LYS A 289 1.71 -8.18 29.08
C LYS A 289 2.87 -8.95 28.49
N LYS A 290 2.63 -10.18 28.00
CA LYS A 290 3.68 -11.08 27.48
C LYS A 290 3.50 -11.24 25.98
N LEU A 291 4.16 -10.39 25.20
CA LEU A 291 3.95 -10.28 23.76
C LEU A 291 5.27 -10.34 23.02
N HIS A 292 5.41 -11.30 22.13
CA HIS A 292 6.64 -11.55 21.42
C HIS A 292 6.42 -11.60 19.90
N PRO A 293 6.96 -10.67 19.11
CA PRO A 293 7.09 -10.87 17.67
C PRO A 293 8.10 -11.99 17.39
N LEU A 294 7.76 -12.94 16.51
CA LEU A 294 8.67 -14.00 16.09
C LEU A 294 9.68 -13.46 15.09
N SER A 295 10.96 -13.59 15.40
CA SER A 295 12.05 -13.14 14.55
C SER A 295 12.07 -13.91 13.23
N GLY A 296 12.03 -13.20 12.08
CA GLY A 296 11.99 -13.79 10.74
C GLY A 296 10.72 -14.56 10.38
N GLY A 297 9.69 -14.55 11.25
CA GLY A 297 8.39 -15.14 10.99
C GLY A 297 8.43 -16.62 10.59
N LEU A 298 7.53 -17.01 9.66
CA LEU A 298 7.44 -18.39 9.16
C LEU A 298 8.68 -18.84 8.39
N ASP A 299 9.33 -17.91 7.68
CA ASP A 299 10.53 -18.24 6.91
C ASP A 299 11.70 -18.64 7.80
N ALA A 300 11.93 -17.91 8.89
CA ALA A 300 12.97 -18.26 9.85
C ALA A 300 12.67 -19.57 10.59
N TRP A 301 11.40 -19.85 10.88
CA TRP A 301 10.97 -21.14 11.44
C TRP A 301 11.34 -22.32 10.51
N ARG A 302 11.11 -22.16 9.20
CA ARG A 302 11.49 -23.17 8.19
C ARG A 302 13.00 -23.29 8.02
N LEU A 303 13.71 -22.16 7.99
CA LEU A 303 15.18 -22.16 7.88
C LEU A 303 15.85 -22.86 9.07
N ALA A 304 15.23 -22.80 10.25
CA ALA A 304 15.65 -23.56 11.42
C ALA A 304 15.32 -25.06 11.33
N GLY A 305 14.69 -25.53 10.24
CA GLY A 305 14.39 -26.95 10.00
C GLY A 305 13.15 -27.45 10.75
N PHE A 306 12.32 -26.57 11.30
CA PHE A 306 11.15 -26.99 12.08
C PHE A 306 9.94 -27.32 11.19
N ALA A 307 9.15 -28.30 11.63
CA ALA A 307 7.96 -28.75 10.91
C ALA A 307 6.90 -27.63 10.80
N VAL A 308 6.22 -27.60 9.66
CA VAL A 308 5.05 -26.75 9.42
C VAL A 308 3.82 -27.63 9.17
N GLU A 309 2.64 -27.15 9.48
CA GLU A 309 1.39 -27.83 9.20
C GLU A 309 0.62 -27.16 8.05
N PRO A 310 -0.05 -27.93 7.17
CA PRO A 310 -0.89 -27.34 6.16
C PRO A 310 -2.10 -26.68 6.80
N LEU A 311 -2.49 -25.52 6.30
CA LEU A 311 -3.77 -24.91 6.67
C LEU A 311 -4.89 -25.81 6.13
N ARG A 312 -5.52 -26.61 7.00
CA ARG A 312 -6.83 -27.14 6.66
C ARG A 312 -7.75 -25.95 6.47
N GLN A 313 -8.55 -25.94 5.40
CA GLN A 313 -9.51 -24.88 5.11
C GLN A 313 -10.48 -24.72 6.28
N VAL A 314 -10.04 -24.03 7.32
CA VAL A 314 -10.93 -23.51 8.34
C VAL A 314 -11.45 -22.21 7.76
N ALA A 315 -12.74 -22.19 7.41
CA ALA A 315 -13.41 -20.93 7.10
C ALA A 315 -13.06 -19.93 8.20
N PRO A 316 -12.72 -18.67 7.87
CA PRO A 316 -12.43 -17.65 8.89
C PRO A 316 -13.59 -17.67 9.89
N ALA A 317 -13.28 -17.61 11.17
CA ALA A 317 -14.30 -17.54 12.22
C ALA A 317 -15.28 -16.44 11.79
N ARG A 318 -16.49 -16.83 11.41
CA ARG A 318 -17.54 -15.89 11.00
C ARG A 318 -17.79 -15.00 12.19
N VAL A 319 -17.33 -13.76 12.12
CA VAL A 319 -17.95 -12.71 12.92
C VAL A 319 -19.32 -12.53 12.30
N ASP A 320 -20.35 -13.06 12.95
CA ASP A 320 -21.74 -12.71 12.63
C ASP A 320 -21.87 -11.21 12.87
N VAL A 321 -21.66 -10.44 11.81
CA VAL A 321 -22.07 -9.05 11.79
C VAL A 321 -23.59 -9.09 11.67
N PRO A 322 -24.35 -8.62 12.67
CA PRO A 322 -25.80 -8.52 12.54
C PRO A 322 -26.07 -7.65 11.31
N ARG A 323 -26.76 -8.18 10.32
CA ARG A 323 -27.25 -7.36 9.23
C ARG A 323 -28.16 -6.32 9.85
N PRO A 324 -28.01 -5.02 9.53
CA PRO A 324 -29.01 -4.06 9.92
C PRO A 324 -30.34 -4.55 9.34
N ASP A 325 -31.29 -4.81 10.23
CA ASP A 325 -32.65 -5.18 9.87
C ASP A 325 -33.15 -4.13 8.90
N CYS A 326 -33.35 -4.53 7.65
CA CYS A 326 -34.16 -3.75 6.72
C CYS A 326 -35.54 -3.70 7.35
N ALA A 327 -35.83 -2.58 8.01
CA ALA A 327 -37.11 -2.27 8.59
C ALA A 327 -38.20 -2.65 7.61
N SER A 328 -39.06 -3.54 8.05
CA SER A 328 -40.31 -3.95 7.44
C SER A 328 -41.05 -2.74 6.87
N ALA A 329 -41.13 -2.68 5.53
CA ALA A 329 -42.08 -1.82 4.87
C ALA A 329 -43.52 -2.27 5.29
N PRO A 330 -44.40 -1.34 5.67
CA PRO A 330 -45.78 -1.70 6.03
C PRO A 330 -46.49 -2.28 4.81
N ALA A 331 -47.12 -3.44 5.02
CA ALA A 331 -47.95 -4.09 4.06
C ALA A 331 -49.07 -3.13 3.61
N LYS A 332 -49.21 -2.88 2.32
CA LYS A 332 -50.39 -2.26 1.73
C LYS A 332 -51.54 -3.23 1.93
N THR A 333 -52.48 -2.84 2.74
CA THR A 333 -53.78 -3.47 2.84
C THR A 333 -54.53 -3.14 1.55
N ASP A 334 -54.70 -4.12 0.68
CA ASP A 334 -55.66 -4.08 -0.40
C ASP A 334 -57.06 -4.16 0.23
N GLY A 335 -57.76 -3.03 0.20
CA GLY A 335 -59.15 -2.94 0.58
C GLY A 335 -60.02 -3.54 -0.48
N GLU A 336 -60.84 -4.50 -0.10
CA GLU A 336 -61.95 -5.03 -0.82
C GLU A 336 -62.86 -3.92 -1.34
N ALA A 337 -63.19 -3.96 -2.58
CA ALA A 337 -64.38 -3.32 -3.15
C ALA A 337 -65.32 -4.39 -3.69
N SER A 338 -66.26 -4.75 -2.86
CA SER A 338 -67.42 -5.56 -3.24
C SER A 338 -68.54 -4.64 -3.70
N SER A 339 -69.15 -5.01 -4.82
CA SER A 339 -70.55 -4.85 -5.23
C SER A 339 -71.16 -3.45 -5.31
N ARG A 340 -71.44 -2.98 -6.48
CA ARG A 340 -72.75 -2.99 -7.21
C ARG A 340 -72.61 -2.26 -8.53
#